data_101257208e76d788f0f34e050eb27d64
#
_entry.id   101257208e76d788f0f34e050eb27d64
#
_cell.length_a   1.000
_cell.length_b   1.000
_cell.length_c   1.000
_cell.angle_alpha   90.00
_cell.angle_beta   90.00
_cell.angle_gamma   90.00
#
_symmetry.space_group_name_H-M   'P 1'
#
loop_
_entity.id
_entity.type
_entity.pdbx_description
1 polymer ?
#
loop_
_entity_poly.entity_id
_entity_poly.type
_entity_poly.pdbx_seq_one_letter_code
_entity_poly.pdbx_strand_id
1 'polypeptide(L)'
;MEATLEERVSTLEDAMVQAWRAIAETQHQLNQLALEMRLFKDEMSAFKDEMLAFKEEMLAFKEEMRLFKEEMREFKDQMLTYREEAQQELRDWKKKWGELANKMGTMAEDLVAPSVPRILRTTVACPEDRVESIAVRVRRHPLGQPSQEFDVVAVCGEYVLINETKSRLKPDDIPAFVRVMERARVYFPEYADKKFIGAIASLYVEEGLVHYGERMGLIVLGFGEDVMDVLNSPGFQPAVF
;
A
#
# COMPACT_ATOMS: atom_id res chain seq x y z
N MET A 1 13.97 72.30 97.87
CA MET A 1 14.04 73.58 97.13
C MET A 1 12.98 73.46 96.03
N GLU A 2 11.93 74.30 96.19
CA GLU A 2 10.92 74.41 95.09
C GLU A 2 11.55 75.20 93.96
N ALA A 3 11.45 74.69 92.72
CA ALA A 3 11.91 75.35 91.51
C ALA A 3 11.22 76.69 91.36
N THR A 4 11.97 77.75 91.02
CA THR A 4 11.44 79.12 90.84
C THR A 4 10.41 79.14 89.67
N LEU A 5 9.51 80.12 89.71
CA LEU A 5 8.47 80.19 88.67
C LEU A 5 9.09 80.28 87.24
N GLU A 6 10.20 80.94 87.07
CA GLU A 6 10.99 81.09 85.86
C GLU A 6 11.55 79.74 85.33
N GLU A 7 12.10 78.92 86.25
CA GLU A 7 12.58 77.55 85.85
C GLU A 7 11.46 76.66 85.42
N ARG A 8 10.30 76.77 86.03
CA ARG A 8 9.09 75.99 85.59
C ARG A 8 8.55 76.48 84.25
N VAL A 9 8.57 77.79 84.00
CA VAL A 9 8.14 78.31 82.67
C VAL A 9 9.12 77.91 81.59
N SER A 10 10.43 78.03 81.83
CA SER A 10 11.46 77.60 80.85
C SER A 10 11.36 76.13 80.55
N THR A 11 11.10 75.29 81.57
CA THR A 11 10.89 73.81 81.33
C THR A 11 9.64 73.50 80.52
N LEU A 12 8.56 74.29 80.74
CA LEU A 12 7.33 74.15 79.92
C LEU A 12 7.52 74.67 78.50
N GLU A 13 8.24 75.73 78.28
CA GLU A 13 8.59 76.21 76.94
C GLU A 13 9.43 75.22 76.18
N ASP A 14 10.46 74.64 76.80
CA ASP A 14 11.25 73.54 76.17
C ASP A 14 10.39 72.33 75.85
N ALA A 15 9.50 71.87 76.75
CA ALA A 15 8.58 70.77 76.52
C ALA A 15 7.59 71.05 75.34
N MET A 16 7.10 72.31 75.28
CA MET A 16 6.26 72.74 74.14
C MET A 16 7.01 72.75 72.83
N VAL A 17 8.26 73.22 72.80
CA VAL A 17 9.08 73.16 71.54
C VAL A 17 9.35 71.72 71.13
N GLN A 18 9.63 70.82 72.06
CA GLN A 18 9.81 69.40 71.78
C GLN A 18 8.50 68.75 71.24
N ALA A 19 7.35 69.08 71.90
CA ALA A 19 6.05 68.63 71.44
C ALA A 19 5.69 69.07 69.98
N TRP A 20 5.96 70.36 69.72
CA TRP A 20 5.77 70.91 68.36
C TRP A 20 6.67 70.25 67.31
N ARG A 21 7.94 69.95 67.62
CA ARG A 21 8.86 69.21 66.74
C ARG A 21 8.32 67.82 66.47
N ALA A 22 7.90 67.09 67.54
CA ALA A 22 7.34 65.76 67.39
C ALA A 22 6.04 65.70 66.51
N ILE A 23 5.18 66.77 66.74
CA ILE A 23 3.94 66.90 65.90
C ILE A 23 4.32 67.20 64.46
N ALA A 24 5.28 68.05 64.16
CA ALA A 24 5.75 68.38 62.83
C ALA A 24 6.35 67.15 62.13
N GLU A 25 7.14 66.33 62.85
CA GLU A 25 7.72 65.11 62.35
C GLU A 25 6.64 64.04 62.07
N THR A 26 5.68 63.88 62.96
CA THR A 26 4.54 62.96 62.75
C THR A 26 3.70 63.42 61.59
N GLN A 27 3.44 64.70 61.39
CA GLN A 27 2.73 65.26 60.26
C GLN A 27 3.46 64.99 58.95
N HIS A 28 4.80 65.08 58.91
CA HIS A 28 5.63 64.81 57.78
C HIS A 28 5.53 63.30 57.42
N GLN A 29 5.63 62.41 58.41
CA GLN A 29 5.49 60.96 58.22
C GLN A 29 4.09 60.60 57.72
N LEU A 30 3.02 61.21 58.23
CA LEU A 30 1.66 60.99 57.74
C LEU A 30 1.49 61.43 56.29
N ASN A 31 2.11 62.58 55.92
CA ASN A 31 2.07 63.04 54.50
C ASN A 31 2.80 62.08 53.56
N GLN A 32 3.95 61.54 53.97
CA GLN A 32 4.68 60.51 53.20
C GLN A 32 3.87 59.27 53.09
N LEU A 33 3.32 58.76 54.17
CA LEU A 33 2.46 57.56 54.13
C LEU A 33 1.24 57.76 53.23
N ALA A 34 0.61 58.98 53.28
CA ALA A 34 -0.51 59.30 52.39
C ALA A 34 -0.13 59.28 50.89
N LEU A 35 1.10 59.75 50.58
CA LEU A 35 1.62 59.65 49.20
C LEU A 35 1.88 58.21 48.80
N GLU A 36 2.55 57.42 49.63
CA GLU A 36 2.83 56.01 49.38
C GLU A 36 1.50 55.18 49.14
N MET A 37 0.51 55.46 49.98
CA MET A 37 -0.81 54.84 49.81
C MET A 37 -1.48 55.26 48.52
N ARG A 38 -1.31 56.46 48.02
CA ARG A 38 -1.84 56.85 46.70
C ARG A 38 -1.13 56.14 45.60
N LEU A 39 0.22 56.10 45.59
CA LEU A 39 1.00 55.35 44.59
C LEU A 39 0.62 53.83 44.56
N PHE A 40 0.55 53.23 45.73
CA PHE A 40 0.13 51.85 45.87
C PHE A 40 -1.29 51.59 45.31
N LYS A 41 -2.23 52.52 45.56
CA LYS A 41 -3.59 52.44 44.98
C LYS A 41 -3.58 52.51 43.46
N ASP A 42 -2.74 53.40 42.88
CA ASP A 42 -2.62 53.57 41.44
C ASP A 42 -1.97 52.31 40.81
N GLU A 43 -0.93 51.75 41.43
CA GLU A 43 -0.31 50.48 41.01
C GLU A 43 -1.30 49.31 41.07
N MET A 44 -2.08 49.21 42.13
CA MET A 44 -3.12 48.18 42.27
C MET A 44 -4.25 48.33 41.24
N SER A 45 -4.57 49.57 40.83
CA SER A 45 -5.52 49.80 39.75
C SER A 45 -4.98 49.35 38.41
N ALA A 46 -3.73 49.70 38.09
CA ALA A 46 -3.07 49.26 36.86
C ALA A 46 -2.95 47.74 36.80
N PHE A 47 -2.54 47.09 37.88
CA PHE A 47 -2.50 45.61 37.97
C PHE A 47 -3.87 44.97 37.75
N LYS A 48 -4.94 45.57 38.31
CA LYS A 48 -6.30 45.09 38.07
C LYS A 48 -6.68 45.16 36.58
N ASP A 49 -6.33 46.26 35.90
CA ASP A 49 -6.61 46.45 34.49
C ASP A 49 -5.82 45.46 33.61
N GLU A 50 -4.55 45.23 33.94
CA GLU A 50 -3.74 44.18 33.30
C GLU A 50 -4.35 42.76 33.47
N MET A 51 -4.79 42.44 34.68
CA MET A 51 -5.46 41.15 34.94
C MET A 51 -6.78 40.98 34.20
N LEU A 52 -7.53 42.06 33.95
CA LEU A 52 -8.74 42.03 33.16
C LEU A 52 -8.40 41.77 31.68
N ALA A 53 -7.41 42.48 31.14
CA ALA A 53 -6.94 42.27 29.77
C ALA A 53 -6.45 40.82 29.56
N PHE A 54 -5.62 40.32 30.48
CA PHE A 54 -5.16 38.90 30.44
C PHE A 54 -6.34 37.90 30.47
N LYS A 55 -7.36 38.18 31.27
CA LYS A 55 -8.56 37.33 31.30
C LYS A 55 -9.28 37.31 29.96
N GLU A 56 -9.40 38.45 29.28
CA GLU A 56 -10.02 38.55 27.96
C GLU A 56 -9.20 37.79 26.91
N GLU A 57 -7.88 37.91 26.90
CA GLU A 57 -6.99 37.17 26.04
C GLU A 57 -7.12 35.64 26.25
N MET A 58 -7.19 35.18 27.49
CA MET A 58 -7.39 33.78 27.83
C MET A 58 -8.76 33.24 27.36
N LEU A 59 -9.80 34.07 27.38
CA LEU A 59 -11.11 33.69 26.85
C LEU A 59 -11.11 33.59 25.33
N ALA A 60 -10.44 34.53 24.65
CA ALA A 60 -10.25 34.46 23.19
C ALA A 60 -9.47 33.21 22.77
N PHE A 61 -8.34 32.95 23.43
CA PHE A 61 -7.55 31.72 23.19
C PHE A 61 -8.34 30.43 23.41
N LYS A 62 -9.18 30.40 24.46
CA LYS A 62 -10.03 29.25 24.71
C LYS A 62 -11.03 29.03 23.57
N GLU A 63 -11.57 30.06 22.98
CA GLU A 63 -12.49 29.97 21.86
C GLU A 63 -11.76 29.52 20.58
N GLU A 64 -10.59 30.05 20.29
CA GLU A 64 -9.75 29.58 19.18
C GLU A 64 -9.40 28.09 19.30
N MET A 65 -9.04 27.64 20.48
CA MET A 65 -8.76 26.22 20.75
C MET A 65 -10.01 25.34 20.58
N ARG A 66 -11.21 25.87 20.86
CA ARG A 66 -12.47 25.17 20.62
C ARG A 66 -12.72 24.98 19.12
N LEU A 67 -12.56 26.04 18.35
CA LEU A 67 -12.72 26.01 16.89
C LEU A 67 -11.70 25.08 16.24
N PHE A 68 -10.43 25.20 16.63
CA PHE A 68 -9.38 24.29 16.14
C PHE A 68 -9.69 22.82 16.42
N LYS A 69 -10.25 22.52 17.59
CA LYS A 69 -10.66 21.15 17.93
C LYS A 69 -11.82 20.65 17.05
N GLU A 70 -12.73 21.51 16.65
CA GLU A 70 -13.83 21.18 15.73
C GLU A 70 -13.27 20.91 14.32
N GLU A 71 -12.43 21.79 13.79
CA GLU A 71 -11.77 21.60 12.51
C GLU A 71 -10.96 20.30 12.46
N MET A 72 -10.23 19.98 13.52
CA MET A 72 -9.48 18.71 13.61
C MET A 72 -10.37 17.47 13.63
N ARG A 73 -11.58 17.57 14.17
CA ARG A 73 -12.56 16.48 14.12
C ARG A 73 -13.08 16.29 12.70
N GLU A 74 -13.48 17.37 12.05
CA GLU A 74 -13.95 17.33 10.66
C GLU A 74 -12.87 16.78 9.72
N PHE A 75 -11.62 17.23 9.87
CA PHE A 75 -10.49 16.70 9.12
C PHE A 75 -10.29 15.20 9.34
N LYS A 76 -10.38 14.75 10.60
CA LYS A 76 -10.30 13.31 10.91
C LYS A 76 -11.39 12.51 10.21
N ASP A 77 -12.62 12.99 10.23
CA ASP A 77 -13.76 12.29 9.62
C ASP A 77 -13.61 12.25 8.09
N GLN A 78 -13.16 13.33 7.46
CA GLN A 78 -12.82 13.36 6.03
C GLN A 78 -11.72 12.36 5.68
N MET A 79 -10.66 12.27 6.49
CA MET A 79 -9.56 11.32 6.29
C MET A 79 -10.02 9.85 6.42
N LEU A 80 -10.96 9.57 7.33
CA LEU A 80 -11.54 8.23 7.45
C LEU A 80 -12.36 7.86 6.21
N THR A 81 -13.21 8.76 5.73
CA THR A 81 -13.99 8.56 4.50
C THR A 81 -13.07 8.34 3.29
N TYR A 82 -12.08 9.20 3.10
CA TYR A 82 -11.10 9.05 2.02
C TYR A 82 -10.35 7.70 2.08
N ARG A 83 -9.98 7.25 3.28
CA ARG A 83 -9.33 5.95 3.46
C ARG A 83 -10.26 4.79 3.06
N GLU A 84 -11.53 4.85 3.39
CA GLU A 84 -12.52 3.83 3.04
C GLU A 84 -12.75 3.79 1.53
N GLU A 85 -12.90 4.95 0.88
CA GLU A 85 -13.04 5.07 -0.57
C GLU A 85 -11.81 4.52 -1.30
N ALA A 86 -10.59 4.91 -0.89
CA ALA A 86 -9.36 4.41 -1.46
C ALA A 86 -9.19 2.89 -1.31
N GLN A 87 -9.63 2.33 -0.16
CA GLN A 87 -9.62 0.88 0.02
C GLN A 87 -10.64 0.17 -0.87
N GLN A 88 -11.80 0.78 -1.11
CA GLN A 88 -12.80 0.22 -2.01
C GLN A 88 -12.31 0.26 -3.46
N GLU A 89 -11.78 1.38 -3.91
CA GLU A 89 -11.19 1.50 -5.24
C GLU A 89 -10.07 0.46 -5.47
N LEU A 90 -9.21 0.26 -4.48
CA LEU A 90 -8.14 -0.75 -4.57
C LEU A 90 -8.70 -2.18 -4.70
N ARG A 91 -9.80 -2.50 -4.01
CA ARG A 91 -10.48 -3.81 -4.16
C ARG A 91 -11.06 -3.97 -5.57
N ASP A 92 -11.70 -2.93 -6.08
CA ASP A 92 -12.31 -2.94 -7.43
C ASP A 92 -11.23 -3.03 -8.52
N TRP A 93 -10.09 -2.33 -8.34
CA TRP A 93 -8.92 -2.45 -9.20
C TRP A 93 -8.35 -3.88 -9.21
N LYS A 94 -8.17 -4.49 -8.04
CA LYS A 94 -7.69 -5.87 -7.94
C LYS A 94 -8.63 -6.86 -8.64
N LYS A 95 -9.93 -6.67 -8.51
CA LYS A 95 -10.94 -7.50 -9.19
C LYS A 95 -10.84 -7.35 -10.72
N LYS A 96 -10.86 -6.11 -11.22
CA LYS A 96 -10.72 -5.83 -12.66
C LYS A 96 -9.40 -6.36 -13.22
N TRP A 97 -8.31 -6.23 -12.45
CA TRP A 97 -7.00 -6.78 -12.85
C TRP A 97 -7.01 -8.30 -12.92
N GLY A 98 -7.66 -8.98 -11.97
CA GLY A 98 -7.84 -10.43 -11.99
C GLY A 98 -8.66 -10.89 -13.20
N GLU A 99 -9.76 -10.18 -13.51
CA GLU A 99 -10.57 -10.45 -14.69
C GLU A 99 -9.79 -10.26 -16.00
N LEU A 100 -8.97 -9.21 -16.09
CA LEU A 100 -8.12 -8.96 -17.24
C LEU A 100 -7.05 -10.05 -17.39
N ALA A 101 -6.39 -10.43 -16.30
CA ALA A 101 -5.38 -11.49 -16.31
C ALA A 101 -5.97 -12.84 -16.75
N ASN A 102 -7.19 -13.17 -16.29
CA ASN A 102 -7.89 -14.36 -16.72
C ASN A 102 -8.25 -14.31 -18.24
N LYS A 103 -8.72 -13.15 -18.72
CA LYS A 103 -8.99 -12.96 -20.17
C LYS A 103 -7.71 -13.11 -21.02
N MET A 104 -6.58 -12.57 -20.53
CA MET A 104 -5.30 -12.73 -21.23
C MET A 104 -4.84 -14.20 -21.26
N GLY A 105 -5.06 -14.97 -20.18
CA GLY A 105 -4.81 -16.41 -20.17
C GLY A 105 -5.64 -17.13 -21.23
N THR A 106 -6.94 -16.89 -21.25
CA THR A 106 -7.85 -17.46 -22.23
C THR A 106 -7.48 -17.08 -23.68
N MET A 107 -7.09 -15.81 -23.90
CA MET A 107 -6.62 -15.36 -25.22
C MET A 107 -5.36 -16.14 -25.67
N ALA A 108 -4.40 -16.36 -24.77
CA ALA A 108 -3.18 -17.10 -25.11
C ALA A 108 -3.51 -18.55 -25.51
N GLU A 109 -4.44 -19.22 -24.84
CA GLU A 109 -4.94 -20.53 -25.22
C GLU A 109 -5.63 -20.51 -26.62
N ASP A 110 -6.48 -19.52 -26.86
CA ASP A 110 -7.19 -19.33 -28.12
C ASP A 110 -6.24 -19.04 -29.30
N LEU A 111 -5.04 -18.54 -29.06
CA LEU A 111 -4.01 -18.31 -30.06
C LEU A 111 -3.16 -19.56 -30.36
N VAL A 112 -3.04 -20.49 -29.42
CA VAL A 112 -2.27 -21.72 -29.60
C VAL A 112 -2.97 -22.69 -30.54
N ALA A 113 -4.24 -22.94 -30.31
CA ALA A 113 -4.99 -23.98 -31.06
C ALA A 113 -4.94 -23.79 -32.60
N PRO A 114 -5.14 -22.59 -33.17
CA PRO A 114 -5.01 -22.37 -34.61
C PRO A 114 -3.58 -22.57 -35.14
N SER A 115 -2.55 -22.37 -34.30
CA SER A 115 -1.14 -22.50 -34.67
C SER A 115 -0.62 -23.93 -34.62
N VAL A 116 -1.37 -24.87 -34.00
CA VAL A 116 -0.96 -26.26 -33.79
C VAL A 116 -0.60 -27.00 -35.08
N PRO A 117 -1.36 -26.94 -36.20
CA PRO A 117 -1.00 -27.64 -37.43
C PRO A 117 0.38 -27.26 -37.95
N ARG A 118 0.67 -25.95 -37.96
CA ARG A 118 1.97 -25.42 -38.35
C ARG A 118 3.08 -25.85 -37.39
N ILE A 119 2.83 -25.80 -36.08
CA ILE A 119 3.79 -26.23 -35.05
C ILE A 119 4.15 -27.70 -35.22
N LEU A 120 3.18 -28.59 -35.41
CA LEU A 120 3.40 -30.04 -35.64
C LEU A 120 4.16 -30.28 -36.93
N ARG A 121 3.85 -29.55 -38.01
CA ARG A 121 4.59 -29.64 -39.26
C ARG A 121 6.05 -29.26 -39.10
N THR A 122 6.35 -28.17 -38.37
CA THR A 122 7.70 -27.64 -38.23
C THR A 122 8.55 -28.42 -37.24
N THR A 123 7.96 -29.00 -36.17
CA THR A 123 8.70 -29.65 -35.08
C THR A 123 8.84 -31.17 -35.26
N VAL A 124 7.80 -31.82 -35.75
CA VAL A 124 7.78 -33.33 -35.91
C VAL A 124 7.42 -33.78 -37.32
N ALA A 125 7.50 -32.87 -38.28
CA ALA A 125 7.19 -33.14 -39.68
C ALA A 125 5.82 -33.83 -39.94
N CYS A 126 4.84 -33.58 -39.03
CA CYS A 126 3.48 -34.07 -39.24
C CYS A 126 2.72 -33.15 -40.19
N PRO A 127 2.26 -33.64 -41.38
CA PRO A 127 1.54 -32.81 -42.32
C PRO A 127 0.18 -32.34 -41.78
N GLU A 128 -0.26 -31.15 -42.19
CA GLU A 128 -1.49 -30.51 -41.67
C GLU A 128 -2.74 -31.34 -41.97
N ASP A 129 -2.76 -32.03 -43.10
CA ASP A 129 -3.85 -32.92 -43.52
C ASP A 129 -3.91 -34.22 -42.68
N ARG A 130 -2.90 -34.50 -41.87
CA ARG A 130 -2.87 -35.60 -40.91
C ARG A 130 -3.21 -35.22 -39.48
N VAL A 131 -3.58 -34.00 -39.22
CA VAL A 131 -4.11 -33.59 -37.93
C VAL A 131 -5.51 -34.16 -37.74
N GLU A 132 -5.62 -35.16 -36.89
CA GLU A 132 -6.86 -35.93 -36.64
C GLU A 132 -7.83 -35.11 -35.74
N SER A 133 -7.30 -34.43 -34.75
CA SER A 133 -8.10 -33.63 -33.84
C SER A 133 -7.27 -32.54 -33.13
N ILE A 134 -7.93 -31.46 -32.82
CA ILE A 134 -7.44 -30.40 -31.89
C ILE A 134 -8.57 -30.14 -30.93
N ALA A 135 -8.31 -30.29 -29.64
CA ALA A 135 -9.27 -30.06 -28.58
C ALA A 135 -8.66 -29.03 -27.57
N VAL A 136 -9.47 -28.10 -27.13
CA VAL A 136 -9.09 -27.08 -26.15
C VAL A 136 -9.78 -27.34 -24.82
N ARG A 137 -9.12 -26.97 -23.69
CA ARG A 137 -9.64 -27.09 -22.32
C ARG A 137 -10.17 -28.50 -22.02
N VAL A 138 -9.34 -29.50 -22.32
CA VAL A 138 -9.68 -30.89 -22.12
C VAL A 138 -9.54 -31.26 -20.64
N ARG A 139 -10.66 -31.64 -20.01
CA ARG A 139 -10.64 -32.16 -18.64
C ARG A 139 -10.69 -33.67 -18.63
N ARG A 140 -9.80 -34.29 -17.88
CA ARG A 140 -9.70 -35.72 -17.70
C ARG A 140 -9.83 -36.13 -16.23
N HIS A 141 -10.58 -37.21 -15.99
CA HIS A 141 -10.85 -37.74 -14.66
C HIS A 141 -10.59 -39.27 -14.64
N PRO A 142 -9.36 -39.73 -14.81
CA PRO A 142 -9.07 -41.16 -14.76
C PRO A 142 -9.29 -41.70 -13.35
N LEU A 143 -9.74 -42.94 -13.24
CA LEU A 143 -10.08 -43.57 -11.97
C LEU A 143 -8.84 -43.64 -11.09
N GLY A 144 -8.98 -43.19 -9.82
CA GLY A 144 -7.89 -43.19 -8.85
C GLY A 144 -6.82 -42.12 -9.05
N GLN A 145 -7.03 -41.17 -9.96
CA GLN A 145 -6.15 -40.05 -10.22
C GLN A 145 -6.86 -38.70 -10.00
N PRO A 146 -6.15 -37.63 -9.65
CA PRO A 146 -6.73 -36.31 -9.59
C PRO A 146 -7.19 -35.86 -10.98
N SER A 147 -8.23 -35.03 -11.00
CA SER A 147 -8.66 -34.36 -12.25
C SER A 147 -7.54 -33.45 -12.77
N GLN A 148 -7.34 -33.52 -14.10
CA GLN A 148 -6.35 -32.67 -14.78
C GLN A 148 -7.03 -31.96 -15.96
N GLU A 149 -6.75 -30.67 -16.11
CA GLU A 149 -7.10 -29.88 -17.27
C GLU A 149 -5.85 -29.70 -18.15
N PHE A 150 -6.06 -29.80 -19.49
CA PHE A 150 -5.03 -29.60 -20.49
C PHE A 150 -5.54 -28.51 -21.43
N ASP A 151 -4.75 -27.48 -21.66
CA ASP A 151 -5.20 -26.30 -22.42
C ASP A 151 -5.45 -26.64 -23.89
N VAL A 152 -4.51 -27.32 -24.53
CA VAL A 152 -4.68 -27.82 -25.89
C VAL A 152 -4.13 -29.25 -26.01
N VAL A 153 -4.90 -30.12 -26.64
CA VAL A 153 -4.50 -31.49 -26.99
C VAL A 153 -4.72 -31.67 -28.47
N ALA A 154 -3.70 -32.09 -29.20
CA ALA A 154 -3.80 -32.34 -30.62
C ALA A 154 -3.22 -33.72 -30.99
N VAL A 155 -3.87 -34.39 -31.90
CA VAL A 155 -3.46 -35.70 -32.42
C VAL A 155 -3.08 -35.57 -33.89
N CYS A 156 -1.89 -36.01 -34.24
CA CYS A 156 -1.40 -35.98 -35.60
C CYS A 156 -0.52 -37.21 -35.89
N GLY A 157 -1.06 -38.15 -36.66
CA GLY A 157 -0.37 -39.39 -36.98
C GLY A 157 0.08 -40.16 -35.75
N GLU A 158 1.36 -40.35 -35.55
CA GLU A 158 1.93 -41.03 -34.36
C GLU A 158 2.11 -40.15 -33.14
N TYR A 159 1.81 -38.83 -33.21
CA TYR A 159 2.06 -37.87 -32.14
C TYR A 159 0.78 -37.42 -31.47
N VAL A 160 0.89 -37.22 -30.15
CA VAL A 160 -0.07 -36.45 -29.33
C VAL A 160 0.67 -35.26 -28.74
N LEU A 161 0.32 -34.06 -29.18
CA LEU A 161 0.80 -32.83 -28.62
C LEU A 161 -0.08 -32.42 -27.44
N ILE A 162 0.51 -32.18 -26.30
CA ILE A 162 -0.14 -31.53 -25.15
C ILE A 162 0.50 -30.17 -24.93
N ASN A 163 -0.33 -29.14 -24.89
CA ASN A 163 0.14 -27.79 -24.59
C ASN A 163 -0.40 -27.28 -23.26
N GLU A 164 0.46 -26.62 -22.53
CA GLU A 164 0.15 -25.81 -21.34
C GLU A 164 0.45 -24.34 -21.65
N THR A 165 -0.50 -23.46 -21.35
CA THR A 165 -0.40 -22.03 -21.65
C THR A 165 -0.30 -21.24 -20.35
N LYS A 166 0.64 -20.30 -20.30
CA LYS A 166 0.80 -19.38 -19.18
C LYS A 166 0.71 -17.94 -19.66
N SER A 167 0.00 -17.09 -18.96
CA SER A 167 0.00 -15.64 -19.23
C SER A 167 1.41 -15.05 -19.12
N ARG A 168 2.21 -15.56 -18.17
CA ARG A 168 3.64 -15.29 -18.01
C ARG A 168 4.34 -16.56 -17.57
N LEU A 169 5.27 -17.03 -18.40
CA LEU A 169 6.08 -18.20 -18.10
C LEU A 169 7.10 -17.89 -16.99
N LYS A 170 7.19 -18.81 -16.03
CA LYS A 170 8.16 -18.77 -14.92
C LYS A 170 9.04 -20.01 -14.93
N PRO A 171 10.27 -19.95 -14.34
CA PRO A 171 11.17 -21.10 -14.29
C PRO A 171 10.54 -22.37 -13.72
N ASP A 172 9.67 -22.24 -12.69
CA ASP A 172 9.03 -23.38 -12.02
C ASP A 172 7.90 -24.04 -12.84
N ASP A 173 7.34 -23.33 -13.82
CA ASP A 173 6.27 -23.85 -14.68
C ASP A 173 6.81 -24.97 -15.58
N ILE A 174 8.05 -24.86 -16.05
CA ILE A 174 8.67 -25.84 -16.95
C ILE A 174 8.79 -27.23 -16.29
N PRO A 175 9.43 -27.41 -15.14
CA PRO A 175 9.51 -28.71 -14.48
C PRO A 175 8.16 -29.19 -13.95
N ALA A 176 7.23 -28.28 -13.62
CA ALA A 176 5.88 -28.65 -13.24
C ALA A 176 5.15 -29.31 -14.43
N PHE A 177 5.25 -28.72 -15.62
CA PHE A 177 4.64 -29.29 -16.82
C PHE A 177 5.31 -30.59 -17.29
N VAL A 178 6.61 -30.72 -17.17
CA VAL A 178 7.32 -32.01 -17.45
C VAL A 178 6.72 -33.14 -16.60
N ARG A 179 6.49 -32.90 -15.30
CA ARG A 179 5.82 -33.92 -14.44
C ARG A 179 4.41 -34.28 -14.89
N VAL A 180 3.68 -33.35 -15.51
CA VAL A 180 2.39 -33.61 -16.11
C VAL A 180 2.56 -34.50 -17.36
N MET A 181 3.56 -34.17 -18.21
CA MET A 181 3.85 -34.95 -19.44
C MET A 181 4.27 -36.40 -19.13
N GLU A 182 5.10 -36.62 -18.12
CA GLU A 182 5.49 -37.97 -17.67
C GLU A 182 4.31 -38.88 -17.31
N ARG A 183 3.16 -38.27 -16.96
CA ARG A 183 1.93 -38.95 -16.56
C ARG A 183 0.83 -38.87 -17.63
N ALA A 184 1.09 -38.21 -18.75
CA ALA A 184 0.08 -37.95 -19.77
C ALA A 184 -0.65 -39.18 -20.26
N ARG A 185 0.05 -40.32 -20.42
CA ARG A 185 -0.54 -41.60 -20.86
C ARG A 185 -1.64 -42.11 -19.94
N VAL A 186 -1.60 -41.78 -18.64
CA VAL A 186 -2.63 -42.14 -17.66
C VAL A 186 -3.94 -41.41 -17.96
N TYR A 187 -3.84 -40.18 -18.44
CA TYR A 187 -4.99 -39.34 -18.77
C TYR A 187 -5.56 -39.58 -20.17
N PHE A 188 -4.75 -40.18 -21.06
CA PHE A 188 -5.13 -40.45 -22.46
C PHE A 188 -4.80 -41.91 -22.83
N PRO A 189 -5.43 -42.91 -22.17
CA PRO A 189 -5.19 -44.33 -22.45
C PRO A 189 -5.54 -44.73 -23.87
N GLU A 190 -6.44 -44.00 -24.54
CA GLU A 190 -6.81 -44.21 -25.93
C GLU A 190 -5.68 -43.94 -26.93
N TYR A 191 -4.61 -43.23 -26.49
CA TYR A 191 -3.44 -42.89 -27.29
C TYR A 191 -2.15 -43.55 -26.75
N ALA A 192 -2.28 -44.67 -26.03
CA ALA A 192 -1.13 -45.29 -25.35
C ALA A 192 -0.01 -45.73 -26.32
N ASP A 193 -0.33 -45.99 -27.57
CA ASP A 193 0.58 -46.36 -28.65
C ASP A 193 1.25 -45.15 -29.34
N LYS A 194 0.75 -43.92 -29.08
CA LYS A 194 1.27 -42.72 -29.71
C LYS A 194 2.41 -42.11 -28.90
N LYS A 195 3.17 -41.22 -29.54
CA LYS A 195 4.28 -40.45 -28.96
C LYS A 195 3.77 -39.16 -28.38
N PHE A 196 3.85 -38.99 -27.06
CA PHE A 196 3.45 -37.75 -26.38
C PHE A 196 4.58 -36.74 -26.45
N ILE A 197 4.28 -35.53 -26.94
CA ILE A 197 5.19 -34.39 -26.98
C ILE A 197 4.55 -33.22 -26.28
N GLY A 198 5.37 -32.46 -25.50
CA GLY A 198 4.92 -31.33 -24.72
C GLY A 198 5.27 -29.98 -25.37
N ALA A 199 4.31 -29.06 -25.34
CA ALA A 199 4.53 -27.67 -25.68
C ALA A 199 4.15 -26.76 -24.51
N ILE A 200 4.95 -25.73 -24.26
CA ILE A 200 4.63 -24.70 -23.29
C ILE A 200 4.55 -23.35 -23.99
N ALA A 201 3.45 -22.65 -23.81
CA ALA A 201 3.15 -21.40 -24.50
C ALA A 201 3.02 -20.21 -23.55
N SER A 202 3.51 -19.05 -23.99
CA SER A 202 3.25 -17.77 -23.32
C SER A 202 3.28 -16.62 -24.32
N LEU A 203 2.56 -15.54 -24.03
CA LEU A 203 2.61 -14.33 -24.87
C LEU A 203 4.01 -13.67 -24.84
N TYR A 204 4.74 -13.83 -23.76
CA TYR A 204 6.12 -13.36 -23.63
C TYR A 204 6.97 -14.42 -22.95
N VAL A 205 8.08 -14.78 -23.59
CA VAL A 205 9.04 -15.77 -23.09
C VAL A 205 10.44 -15.16 -23.06
N GLU A 206 11.08 -15.18 -21.92
CA GLU A 206 12.47 -14.76 -21.76
C GLU A 206 13.40 -15.80 -22.42
N GLU A 207 14.45 -15.37 -23.11
CA GLU A 207 15.40 -16.22 -23.83
C GLU A 207 15.96 -17.36 -22.96
N GLY A 208 16.28 -17.06 -21.71
CA GLY A 208 16.74 -18.09 -20.74
C GLY A 208 15.73 -19.19 -20.48
N LEU A 209 14.42 -18.90 -20.55
CA LEU A 209 13.34 -19.88 -20.40
C LEU A 209 13.15 -20.70 -21.66
N VAL A 210 13.41 -20.15 -22.85
CA VAL A 210 13.42 -20.90 -24.10
C VAL A 210 14.48 -22.02 -24.01
N HIS A 211 15.71 -21.66 -23.68
CA HIS A 211 16.78 -22.65 -23.52
C HIS A 211 16.52 -23.66 -22.40
N TYR A 212 15.84 -23.24 -21.34
CA TYR A 212 15.48 -24.16 -20.27
C TYR A 212 14.40 -25.16 -20.72
N GLY A 213 13.32 -24.70 -21.38
CA GLY A 213 12.30 -25.56 -21.95
C GLY A 213 12.86 -26.55 -22.96
N GLU A 214 13.77 -26.06 -23.81
CA GLU A 214 14.46 -26.88 -24.82
C GLU A 214 15.28 -28.01 -24.17
N ARG A 215 16.07 -27.72 -23.14
CA ARG A 215 16.81 -28.75 -22.37
C ARG A 215 15.91 -29.77 -21.70
N MET A 216 14.67 -29.37 -21.35
CA MET A 216 13.67 -30.26 -20.78
C MET A 216 12.85 -31.00 -21.85
N GLY A 217 13.19 -30.86 -23.13
CA GLY A 217 12.53 -31.53 -24.27
C GLY A 217 11.18 -30.94 -24.67
N LEU A 218 10.85 -29.74 -24.22
CA LEU A 218 9.58 -29.08 -24.52
C LEU A 218 9.70 -28.17 -25.74
N ILE A 219 8.67 -28.16 -26.58
CA ILE A 219 8.44 -27.11 -27.56
C ILE A 219 8.07 -25.86 -26.81
N VAL A 220 8.80 -24.75 -27.02
CA VAL A 220 8.51 -23.46 -26.41
C VAL A 220 7.89 -22.55 -27.44
N LEU A 221 6.70 -22.02 -27.11
CA LEU A 221 5.89 -21.21 -28.01
C LEU A 221 5.82 -19.77 -27.43
N GLY A 222 6.02 -18.79 -28.30
CA GLY A 222 5.86 -17.38 -27.98
C GLY A 222 5.05 -16.65 -29.04
N PHE A 223 4.57 -15.46 -28.71
CA PHE A 223 3.87 -14.60 -29.65
C PHE A 223 4.87 -14.05 -30.70
N GLY A 224 4.54 -14.21 -31.97
CA GLY A 224 5.38 -13.84 -33.10
C GLY A 224 4.57 -13.38 -34.32
N GLU A 225 5.20 -13.40 -35.48
CA GLU A 225 4.58 -12.94 -36.75
C GLU A 225 3.39 -13.77 -37.15
N ASP A 226 3.43 -15.11 -36.93
CA ASP A 226 2.38 -16.06 -37.24
C ASP A 226 1.54 -16.46 -36.03
N VAL A 227 1.25 -15.53 -35.13
CA VAL A 227 0.46 -15.65 -33.92
C VAL A 227 1.22 -16.38 -32.80
N MET A 228 1.48 -17.69 -32.88
CA MET A 228 2.31 -18.43 -31.92
C MET A 228 3.44 -19.13 -32.66
N ASP A 229 4.65 -18.69 -32.45
CA ASP A 229 5.86 -19.21 -33.10
C ASP A 229 6.64 -20.13 -32.19
N VAL A 230 7.32 -21.13 -32.83
CA VAL A 230 8.28 -22.01 -32.14
C VAL A 230 9.57 -21.23 -31.89
N LEU A 231 9.93 -21.03 -30.63
CA LEU A 231 11.12 -20.27 -30.21
C LEU A 231 12.37 -21.15 -30.04
N ASN A 232 12.22 -22.46 -30.11
CA ASN A 232 13.35 -23.38 -29.98
C ASN A 232 14.41 -23.18 -31.07
N SER A 233 15.63 -23.59 -30.76
CA SER A 233 16.76 -23.55 -31.71
C SER A 233 16.48 -24.30 -32.97
N PRO A 234 17.01 -23.89 -34.14
CA PRO A 234 16.85 -24.64 -35.38
C PRO A 234 17.33 -26.09 -35.23
N GLY A 235 16.48 -27.03 -35.66
CA GLY A 235 16.76 -28.48 -35.58
C GLY A 235 16.45 -29.10 -34.21
N PHE A 236 15.82 -28.38 -33.29
CA PHE A 236 15.33 -28.97 -32.05
C PHE A 236 14.34 -30.11 -32.29
N GLN A 237 14.50 -31.17 -31.51
CA GLN A 237 13.58 -32.33 -31.53
C GLN A 237 12.97 -32.44 -30.12
N PRO A 238 11.63 -32.42 -30.01
CA PRO A 238 10.96 -32.57 -28.72
C PRO A 238 11.18 -33.97 -28.14
N ALA A 239 11.27 -34.02 -26.79
CA ALA A 239 11.29 -35.29 -26.09
C ALA A 239 9.96 -36.01 -26.24
N VAL A 240 10.02 -37.34 -26.29
CA VAL A 240 8.83 -38.20 -26.22
C VAL A 240 8.65 -38.69 -24.80
N PHE A 241 7.50 -38.43 -24.21
CA PHE A 241 7.11 -38.77 -22.85
C PHE A 241 6.33 -40.04 -22.75
#